data_6c2afbdaeaa57f0332d4c3c8180c8597
#
_entry.id   6c2afbdaeaa57f0332d4c3c8180c8597
#
_cell.length_a   1.000
_cell.length_b   1.000
_cell.length_c   1.000
_cell.angle_alpha   90.00
_cell.angle_beta   90.00
_cell.angle_gamma   90.00
#
_symmetry.space_group_name_H-M   'P 1'
#
loop_
_entity.id
_entity.type
_entity.pdbx_description
1 polymer ?
#
loop_
_entity_poly.entity_id
_entity_poly.type
_entity_poly.pdbx_seq_one_letter_code
_entity_poly.pdbx_strand_id
1 'polypeptide(L)'
;LDLGTTTGWALRGLDGTICSSSEAFKPQRFEGGGMRYLRFKRWLTEIKQSCDGIDAVFFEEVRRHAGVDAAHAYGGFMAHLTAWCEHHKIPYQGVPVGTIKKHATGKGNASKDEMIGAMRQRGFQPGDDNEADALAILLWAIETQEV
;
A
#
# COMPACT_ATOMS: atom_id res chain seq x y z
N LEU A 1 0.75 1.77 1.41
CA LEU A 1 0.61 0.86 0.25
C LEU A 1 0.36 -0.58 0.70
N ASP A 2 -0.58 -1.23 0.09
CA ASP A 2 -0.78 -2.68 0.18
C ASP A 2 -0.23 -3.29 -1.12
N LEU A 3 1.01 -3.75 -1.07
CA LEU A 3 1.80 -4.13 -2.25
C LEU A 3 1.34 -5.43 -2.88
N GLY A 4 1.12 -5.42 -4.19
CA GLY A 4 0.76 -6.59 -4.98
C GLY A 4 0.51 -6.25 -6.43
N THR A 5 0.16 -7.25 -7.23
CA THR A 5 -0.21 -7.06 -8.65
C THR A 5 -1.39 -6.08 -8.77
N THR A 6 -2.32 -6.12 -7.82
CA THR A 6 -3.26 -5.04 -7.55
C THR A 6 -2.81 -4.39 -6.25
N THR A 7 -2.27 -3.19 -6.34
CA THR A 7 -1.74 -2.45 -5.19
C THR A 7 -2.82 -1.50 -4.67
N GLY A 8 -3.20 -1.68 -3.41
CA GLY A 8 -4.01 -0.69 -2.69
C GLY A 8 -3.14 0.50 -2.30
N TRP A 9 -3.68 1.70 -2.40
CA TRP A 9 -2.96 2.90 -2.00
C TRP A 9 -3.88 3.91 -1.33
N ALA A 10 -3.31 4.66 -0.42
CA ALA A 10 -3.97 5.78 0.25
C ALA A 10 -2.94 6.89 0.48
N LEU A 11 -3.34 8.11 0.28
CA LEU A 11 -2.48 9.28 0.33
C LEU A 11 -3.15 10.40 1.11
N ARG A 12 -2.44 10.99 2.07
CA ARG A 12 -2.87 12.23 2.73
C ARG A 12 -2.10 13.41 2.10
N GLY A 13 -2.83 14.35 1.53
CA GLY A 13 -2.26 15.58 0.97
C GLY A 13 -1.88 16.59 2.05
N LEU A 14 -1.23 17.68 1.63
CA LEU A 14 -0.82 18.77 2.52
C LEU A 14 -2.00 19.45 3.23
N ASP A 15 -3.16 19.45 2.58
CA ASP A 15 -4.40 20.02 3.14
C ASP A 15 -5.13 19.06 4.09
N GLY A 16 -4.58 17.87 4.33
CA GLY A 16 -5.18 16.84 5.16
C GLY A 16 -6.19 15.95 4.46
N THR A 17 -6.51 16.21 3.20
CA THR A 17 -7.43 15.39 2.41
C THR A 17 -6.82 14.03 2.12
N ILE A 18 -7.62 12.96 2.31
CA ILE A 18 -7.21 11.59 2.04
C ILE A 18 -7.84 11.11 0.74
N CYS A 19 -7.02 10.64 -0.19
CA CYS A 19 -7.42 9.97 -1.42
C CYS A 19 -6.98 8.52 -1.36
N SER A 20 -7.76 7.61 -1.90
CA SER A 20 -7.42 6.19 -1.94
C SER A 20 -8.01 5.52 -3.16
N SER A 21 -7.40 4.43 -3.58
CA SER A 21 -7.90 3.55 -4.65
C SER A 21 -7.04 2.29 -4.69
N SER A 22 -7.18 1.53 -5.75
CA SER A 22 -6.26 0.45 -6.09
C SER A 22 -5.80 0.61 -7.52
N GLU A 23 -4.59 0.11 -7.82
CA GLU A 23 -3.97 0.19 -9.15
C GLU A 23 -3.49 -1.20 -9.55
N ALA A 24 -3.84 -1.62 -10.78
CA ALA A 24 -3.47 -2.92 -11.29
C ALA A 24 -2.21 -2.83 -12.16
N PHE A 25 -1.24 -3.71 -11.88
CA PHE A 25 0.03 -3.77 -12.61
C PHE A 25 0.23 -5.08 -13.35
N LYS A 26 -0.84 -5.85 -13.56
CA LYS A 26 -0.77 -7.14 -14.24
C LYS A 26 -0.16 -6.98 -15.64
N PRO A 27 0.88 -7.76 -16.00
CA PRO A 27 1.43 -7.73 -17.36
C PRO A 27 0.38 -8.18 -18.37
N GLN A 28 0.42 -7.60 -19.56
CA GLN A 28 -0.40 -8.04 -20.67
C GLN A 28 0.11 -9.38 -21.19
N ARG A 29 -0.73 -10.08 -21.99
CA ARG A 29 -0.53 -11.45 -22.42
C ARG A 29 0.86 -11.74 -23.04
N PHE A 30 1.41 -10.79 -23.78
CA PHE A 30 2.70 -10.96 -24.48
C PHE A 30 3.84 -10.19 -23.85
N GLU A 31 3.65 -9.66 -22.63
CA GLU A 31 4.68 -8.90 -21.93
C GLU A 31 5.42 -9.79 -20.95
N GLY A 32 6.69 -9.46 -20.71
CA GLY A 32 7.48 -10.07 -19.65
C GLY A 32 7.04 -9.59 -18.26
N GLY A 33 7.34 -10.39 -17.24
CA GLY A 33 6.99 -10.09 -15.85
C GLY A 33 7.62 -8.81 -15.31
N GLY A 34 8.71 -8.33 -15.91
CA GLY A 34 9.35 -7.06 -15.53
C GLY A 34 8.50 -5.82 -15.80
N MET A 35 7.56 -5.89 -16.73
CA MET A 35 6.65 -4.77 -17.02
C MET A 35 5.78 -4.39 -15.84
N ARG A 36 5.43 -5.35 -14.98
CA ARG A 36 4.73 -5.12 -13.71
C ARG A 36 5.46 -4.08 -12.85
N TYR A 37 6.75 -4.29 -12.66
CA TYR A 37 7.57 -3.44 -11.79
C TYR A 37 7.95 -2.12 -12.46
N LEU A 38 8.15 -2.13 -13.77
CA LEU A 38 8.39 -0.90 -14.52
C LEU A 38 7.19 0.04 -14.44
N ARG A 39 5.98 -0.48 -14.61
CA ARG A 39 4.74 0.31 -14.47
C ARG A 39 4.54 0.80 -13.04
N PHE A 40 4.83 -0.04 -12.07
CA PHE A 40 4.75 0.33 -10.66
C PHE A 40 5.67 1.51 -10.34
N LYS A 41 6.92 1.46 -10.74
CA LYS A 41 7.88 2.56 -10.51
C LYS A 41 7.47 3.84 -11.23
N ARG A 42 6.96 3.71 -12.45
CA ARG A 42 6.46 4.87 -13.22
C ARG A 42 5.27 5.50 -12.50
N TRP A 43 4.36 4.69 -12.01
CA TRP A 43 3.20 5.14 -11.24
C TRP A 43 3.62 5.85 -9.95
N LEU A 44 4.58 5.33 -9.19
CA LEU A 44 5.13 6.00 -7.99
C LEU A 44 5.66 7.40 -8.34
N THR A 45 6.38 7.52 -9.45
CA THR A 45 6.93 8.80 -9.91
C THR A 45 5.80 9.77 -10.28
N GLU A 46 4.76 9.29 -10.95
CA GLU A 46 3.59 10.11 -11.31
C GLU A 46 2.86 10.62 -10.07
N ILE A 47 2.66 9.77 -9.07
CA ILE A 47 2.05 10.17 -7.79
C ILE A 47 2.91 11.25 -7.11
N LYS A 48 4.22 11.04 -7.04
CA LYS A 48 5.14 12.01 -6.44
C LYS A 48 5.05 13.36 -7.13
N GLN A 49 5.00 13.37 -8.46
CA GLN A 49 4.89 14.61 -9.23
C GLN A 49 3.55 15.30 -9.04
N SER A 50 2.45 14.53 -8.99
CA SER A 50 1.10 15.09 -8.87
C SER A 50 0.81 15.70 -7.50
N CYS A 51 1.46 15.24 -6.44
CA CYS A 51 1.26 15.78 -5.09
C CYS A 51 2.45 16.65 -4.60
N ASP A 52 3.29 17.07 -5.50
CA ASP A 52 4.41 17.98 -5.23
C ASP A 52 5.38 17.43 -4.17
N GLY A 53 5.58 16.13 -4.19
CA GLY A 53 6.49 15.42 -3.30
C GLY A 53 5.78 14.44 -2.38
N ILE A 54 6.55 13.52 -1.80
CA ILE A 54 6.10 12.55 -0.81
C ILE A 54 7.04 12.61 0.38
N ASP A 55 6.49 12.79 1.59
CA ASP A 55 7.29 12.95 2.81
C ASP A 55 7.68 11.61 3.43
N ALA A 56 6.84 10.59 3.33
CA ALA A 56 7.09 9.27 3.88
C ALA A 56 6.19 8.23 3.20
N VAL A 57 6.65 6.99 3.17
CA VAL A 57 5.91 5.86 2.61
C VAL A 57 5.79 4.76 3.67
N PHE A 58 4.59 4.25 3.86
CA PHE A 58 4.31 3.12 4.72
C PHE A 58 3.72 2.00 3.89
N PHE A 59 4.13 0.76 4.12
CA PHE A 59 3.62 -0.39 3.39
C PHE A 59 3.43 -1.58 4.31
N GLU A 60 2.53 -2.49 3.92
CA GLU A 60 2.30 -3.71 4.69
C GLU A 60 3.51 -4.64 4.56
N GLU A 61 4.08 -5.03 5.70
CA GLU A 61 5.16 -6.00 5.75
C GLU A 61 4.56 -7.40 5.89
N VAL A 62 4.58 -8.16 4.79
CA VAL A 62 4.06 -9.53 4.75
C VAL A 62 5.24 -10.50 4.86
N ARG A 63 5.27 -11.30 5.92
CA ARG A 63 6.34 -12.25 6.19
C ARG A 63 6.05 -13.66 5.68
N ARG A 64 4.78 -14.00 5.47
CA ARG A 64 4.33 -15.32 5.02
C ARG A 64 3.36 -15.18 3.86
N HIS A 65 3.55 -16.00 2.85
CA HIS A 65 2.70 -16.05 1.65
C HIS A 65 2.20 -17.47 1.43
N ALA A 66 1.01 -17.59 0.81
CA ALA A 66 0.38 -18.88 0.52
C ALA A 66 1.13 -19.68 -0.55
N GLY A 67 1.98 -19.04 -1.35
CA GLY A 67 2.72 -19.70 -2.42
C GLY A 67 3.96 -18.95 -2.85
N VAL A 68 4.79 -19.62 -3.65
CA VAL A 68 6.06 -19.08 -4.14
C VAL A 68 5.86 -17.88 -5.05
N ASP A 69 4.87 -17.95 -5.95
CA ASP A 69 4.61 -16.87 -6.90
C ASP A 69 4.16 -15.59 -6.18
N ALA A 70 3.30 -15.72 -5.18
CA ALA A 70 2.86 -14.59 -4.37
C ALA A 70 4.04 -13.97 -3.60
N ALA A 71 4.92 -14.80 -3.05
CA ALA A 71 6.11 -14.34 -2.35
C ALA A 71 7.07 -13.60 -3.29
N HIS A 72 7.28 -14.12 -4.49
CA HIS A 72 8.15 -13.48 -5.50
C HIS A 72 7.58 -12.14 -5.96
N ALA A 73 6.27 -12.07 -6.22
CA ALA A 73 5.63 -10.83 -6.64
C ALA A 73 5.72 -9.76 -5.55
N TYR A 74 5.37 -10.11 -4.32
CA TYR A 74 5.48 -9.18 -3.18
C TYR A 74 6.92 -8.70 -3.00
N GLY A 75 7.89 -9.61 -3.00
CA GLY A 75 9.31 -9.28 -2.87
C GLY A 75 9.79 -8.35 -3.97
N GLY A 76 9.33 -8.55 -5.20
CA GLY A 76 9.61 -7.67 -6.33
C GLY A 76 9.06 -6.26 -6.13
N PHE A 77 7.80 -6.12 -5.75
CA PHE A 77 7.21 -4.81 -5.45
C PHE A 77 7.92 -4.12 -4.30
N MET A 78 8.20 -4.84 -3.22
CA MET A 78 8.92 -4.30 -2.06
C MET A 78 10.32 -3.83 -2.43
N ALA A 79 11.08 -4.62 -3.20
CA ALA A 79 12.42 -4.25 -3.63
C ALA A 79 12.40 -2.98 -4.48
N HIS A 80 11.50 -2.90 -5.45
CA HIS A 80 11.38 -1.72 -6.32
C HIS A 80 10.88 -0.49 -5.55
N LEU A 81 9.95 -0.65 -4.62
CA LEU A 81 9.48 0.44 -3.76
C LEU A 81 10.61 1.00 -2.91
N THR A 82 11.31 0.15 -2.18
CA THR A 82 12.36 0.60 -1.26
C THR A 82 13.54 1.22 -2.00
N ALA A 83 13.94 0.65 -3.14
CA ALA A 83 14.97 1.24 -3.99
C ALA A 83 14.54 2.60 -4.56
N TRP A 84 13.28 2.73 -4.98
CA TRP A 84 12.74 4.00 -5.45
C TRP A 84 12.72 5.05 -4.33
N CYS A 85 12.33 4.67 -3.11
CA CYS A 85 12.36 5.56 -1.95
C CYS A 85 13.78 6.02 -1.63
N GLU A 86 14.77 5.10 -1.65
CA GLU A 86 16.18 5.45 -1.44
C GLU A 86 16.67 6.45 -2.48
N HIS A 87 16.35 6.20 -3.76
CA HIS A 87 16.74 7.08 -4.85
C HIS A 87 16.20 8.51 -4.67
N HIS A 88 14.97 8.65 -4.20
CA HIS A 88 14.31 9.94 -4.00
C HIS A 88 14.49 10.50 -2.57
N LYS A 89 15.26 9.81 -1.72
CA LYS A 89 15.51 10.20 -0.32
C LYS A 89 14.21 10.36 0.48
N ILE A 90 13.27 9.44 0.28
CA ILE A 90 11.99 9.39 0.97
C ILE A 90 12.07 8.34 2.07
N PRO A 91 11.82 8.69 3.34
CA PRO A 91 11.73 7.70 4.41
C PRO A 91 10.61 6.68 4.15
N TYR A 92 10.85 5.43 4.51
CA TYR A 92 9.85 4.36 4.34
C TYR A 92 9.89 3.41 5.52
N GLN A 93 8.75 2.76 5.78
CA GLN A 93 8.64 1.79 6.86
C GLN A 93 7.64 0.69 6.49
N GLY A 94 8.05 -0.56 6.68
CA GLY A 94 7.14 -1.70 6.64
C GLY A 94 6.39 -1.83 7.97
N VAL A 95 5.10 -2.14 7.91
CA VAL A 95 4.25 -2.29 9.08
C VAL A 95 3.66 -3.71 9.10
N PRO A 96 3.86 -4.49 10.19
CA PRO A 96 3.35 -5.85 10.23
C PRO A 96 1.84 -5.93 10.08
N VAL A 97 1.37 -6.97 9.38
CA VAL A 97 -0.07 -7.21 9.10
C VAL A 97 -0.91 -7.18 10.39
N GLY A 98 -0.46 -7.89 11.43
CA GLY A 98 -1.18 -7.95 12.70
C GLY A 98 -1.32 -6.59 13.38
N THR A 99 -0.31 -5.75 13.27
CA THR A 99 -0.31 -4.38 13.81
C THR A 99 -1.38 -3.54 13.13
N ILE A 100 -1.44 -3.59 11.79
CA ILE A 100 -2.43 -2.84 11.01
C ILE A 100 -3.86 -3.31 11.36
N LYS A 101 -4.08 -4.61 11.35
CA LYS A 101 -5.39 -5.20 11.64
C LYS A 101 -5.87 -4.88 13.05
N LYS A 102 -5.00 -4.99 14.04
CA LYS A 102 -5.33 -4.68 15.42
C LYS A 102 -5.68 -3.21 15.62
N HIS A 103 -4.94 -2.33 15.00
CA HIS A 103 -5.23 -0.89 15.05
C HIS A 103 -6.58 -0.56 14.41
N ALA A 104 -6.88 -1.16 13.26
CA ALA A 104 -8.11 -0.89 12.51
C ALA A 104 -9.36 -1.48 13.17
N THR A 105 -9.27 -2.70 13.73
CA THR A 105 -10.45 -3.46 14.16
C THR A 105 -10.41 -3.89 15.63
N GLY A 106 -9.27 -3.81 16.29
CA GLY A 106 -9.04 -4.40 17.62
C GLY A 106 -8.60 -5.86 17.59
N LYS A 107 -8.59 -6.50 16.42
CA LYS A 107 -8.23 -7.91 16.22
C LYS A 107 -7.05 -8.06 15.27
N GLY A 108 -5.95 -8.67 15.73
CA GLY A 108 -4.77 -8.87 14.91
C GLY A 108 -4.96 -9.86 13.74
N ASN A 109 -6.05 -10.61 13.73
CA ASN A 109 -6.39 -11.59 12.69
C ASN A 109 -7.69 -11.23 11.95
N ALA A 110 -8.02 -9.95 11.86
CA ALA A 110 -9.24 -9.49 11.21
C ALA A 110 -9.34 -9.99 9.76
N SER A 111 -10.56 -10.34 9.33
CA SER A 111 -10.85 -10.78 7.97
C SER A 111 -10.88 -9.59 7.01
N LYS A 112 -10.91 -9.88 5.70
CA LYS A 112 -11.06 -8.86 4.66
C LYS A 112 -12.34 -8.03 4.86
N ASP A 113 -13.46 -8.71 5.17
CA ASP A 113 -14.74 -8.04 5.39
C ASP A 113 -14.71 -7.17 6.66
N GLU A 114 -14.03 -7.62 7.72
CA GLU A 114 -13.84 -6.84 8.93
C GLU A 114 -13.01 -5.58 8.67
N MET A 115 -11.97 -5.68 7.85
CA MET A 115 -11.15 -4.53 7.46
C MET A 115 -11.95 -3.52 6.63
N ILE A 116 -12.71 -3.98 5.65
CA ILE A 116 -13.59 -3.12 4.84
C ILE A 116 -14.63 -2.43 5.75
N GLY A 117 -15.26 -3.18 6.64
CA GLY A 117 -16.23 -2.65 7.59
C GLY A 117 -15.64 -1.59 8.50
N ALA A 118 -14.42 -1.80 9.01
CA ALA A 118 -13.73 -0.83 9.86
C ALA A 118 -13.46 0.49 9.11
N MET A 119 -13.07 0.42 7.83
CA MET A 119 -12.86 1.62 7.04
C MET A 119 -14.15 2.34 6.70
N ARG A 120 -15.25 1.61 6.47
CA ARG A 120 -16.58 2.21 6.29
C ARG A 120 -17.05 2.94 7.54
N GLN A 121 -16.82 2.40 8.73
CA GLN A 121 -17.15 3.06 10.00
C GLN A 121 -16.36 4.37 10.18
N ARG A 122 -15.22 4.48 9.57
CA ARG A 122 -14.42 5.71 9.58
C ARG A 122 -14.79 6.72 8.50
N GLY A 123 -15.81 6.42 7.70
CA GLY A 123 -16.33 7.32 6.67
C GLY A 123 -15.75 7.14 5.29
N PHE A 124 -14.95 6.07 5.07
CA PHE A 124 -14.40 5.76 3.75
C PHE A 124 -15.29 4.79 3.00
N GLN A 125 -15.10 4.70 1.69
CA GLN A 125 -15.84 3.79 0.82
C GLN A 125 -14.85 2.99 -0.05
N PRO A 126 -14.08 2.05 0.56
CA PRO A 126 -13.13 1.28 -0.23
C PRO A 126 -13.83 0.40 -1.25
N GLY A 127 -13.30 0.39 -2.48
CA GLY A 127 -13.86 -0.40 -3.57
C GLY A 127 -13.44 -1.88 -3.51
N ASP A 128 -12.37 -2.17 -2.78
CA ASP A 128 -11.87 -3.55 -2.57
C ASP A 128 -11.11 -3.64 -1.25
N ASP A 129 -10.68 -4.85 -0.91
CA ASP A 129 -9.89 -5.11 0.30
C ASP A 129 -8.50 -4.47 0.24
N ASN A 130 -7.90 -4.37 -0.94
CA ASN A 130 -6.59 -3.74 -1.12
C ASN A 130 -6.63 -2.26 -0.74
N GLU A 131 -7.65 -1.56 -1.18
CA GLU A 131 -7.87 -0.14 -0.81
C GLU A 131 -8.13 -0.01 0.69
N ALA A 132 -8.95 -0.90 1.27
CA ALA A 132 -9.23 -0.89 2.71
C ALA A 132 -7.94 -1.09 3.53
N ASP A 133 -7.09 -2.02 3.13
CA ASP A 133 -5.82 -2.26 3.81
C ASP A 133 -4.88 -1.06 3.70
N ALA A 134 -4.82 -0.42 2.53
CA ALA A 134 -4.01 0.79 2.34
C ALA A 134 -4.50 1.95 3.20
N LEU A 135 -5.82 2.15 3.31
CA LEU A 135 -6.40 3.15 4.22
C LEU A 135 -6.05 2.84 5.67
N ALA A 136 -6.12 1.57 6.07
CA ALA A 136 -5.78 1.16 7.43
C ALA A 136 -4.32 1.43 7.77
N ILE A 137 -3.40 1.20 6.83
CA ILE A 137 -1.98 1.53 7.00
C ILE A 137 -1.79 3.04 7.17
N LEU A 138 -2.44 3.83 6.33
CA LEU A 138 -2.33 5.29 6.39
C LEU A 138 -2.85 5.82 7.73
N LEU A 139 -4.01 5.35 8.20
CA LEU A 139 -4.59 5.78 9.47
C LEU A 139 -3.70 5.35 10.65
N TRP A 140 -3.12 4.16 10.59
CA TRP A 140 -2.14 3.73 11.58
C TRP A 140 -0.96 4.71 11.63
N ALA A 141 -0.42 5.07 10.48
CA ALA A 141 0.71 6.00 10.41
C ALA A 141 0.36 7.39 10.96
N ILE A 142 -0.81 7.92 10.57
CA ILE A 142 -1.27 9.23 11.03
C ILE A 142 -1.50 9.25 12.55
N GLU A 143 -2.11 8.20 13.10
CA GLU A 143 -2.54 8.16 14.49
C GLU A 143 -1.44 7.71 15.46
N THR A 144 -0.42 6.98 14.99
CA THR A 144 0.61 6.40 15.85
C THR A 144 2.01 6.93 15.59
N GLN A 145 2.27 7.51 14.42
CA GLN A 145 3.56 8.10 14.07
C GLN A 145 3.38 9.62 13.96
N GLU A 146 4.43 10.34 14.31
CA GLU A 146 4.42 11.81 14.21
C GLU A 146 4.73 12.23 12.77
N VAL A 147 3.74 12.07 11.92
CA VAL A 147 3.86 12.44 10.50
C VAL A 147 2.90 13.54 10.09
#